data_2ed26cae6418faa298aff1514f6433a4
#
_entry.id   2ed26cae6418faa298aff1514f6433a4
#
_cell.length_a   1.000
_cell.length_b   1.000
_cell.length_c   1.000
_cell.angle_alpha   90.00
_cell.angle_beta   90.00
_cell.angle_gamma   90.00
#
_symmetry.space_group_name_H-M   'P 1'
#
loop_
_entity.id
_entity.type
_entity.pdbx_description
1 polymer ?
#
loop_
_entity_poly.entity_id
_entity_poly.type
_entity_poly.pdbx_seq_one_letter_code
_entity_poly.pdbx_strand_id
1 'polypeptide(L)'
;MTPHKYHEDNPVLDELAQKLMDSDVWVFAAPTYWRELSGVLKNFFDCMRPKFVYFKQNGDTIPGPFKNKHYLSISSCYVSTLENFVTGVTDDSFKTIDRVMSAAGVIKVGEIVLPNTFGMKTIPYNKKKLCQKYAKKISVRKRKDDSTVKRYIQLFFMIAIMALITMGIQLPLSGWIGNNFWLNYASFTIIFFVLLACILHFVTFVKHRRR
;
A
#
# COMPACT_ATOMS: atom_id res chain seq x y z
N MET A 1 13.27 -32.98 -0.81
CA MET A 1 13.78 -32.02 -1.80
C MET A 1 13.59 -30.64 -1.25
N THR A 2 14.63 -29.97 -0.83
CA THR A 2 14.58 -28.61 -0.26
C THR A 2 14.37 -27.60 -1.40
N PRO A 3 13.33 -26.74 -1.39
CA PRO A 3 13.05 -25.80 -2.47
C PRO A 3 14.16 -24.79 -2.75
N HIS A 4 15.12 -24.65 -1.84
CA HIS A 4 16.20 -23.65 -1.93
C HIS A 4 17.27 -23.92 -3.00
N LYS A 5 17.51 -25.16 -3.38
CA LYS A 5 18.59 -25.49 -4.34
C LYS A 5 18.25 -25.21 -5.81
N TYR A 6 16.98 -25.05 -6.16
CA TYR A 6 16.57 -24.82 -7.56
C TYR A 6 16.69 -23.36 -8.03
N HIS A 7 16.97 -22.41 -7.13
CA HIS A 7 16.89 -20.98 -7.44
C HIS A 7 18.21 -20.24 -7.42
N GLU A 8 19.28 -20.85 -6.89
CA GLU A 8 20.58 -20.15 -6.73
C GLU A 8 21.31 -19.93 -8.04
N ASP A 9 21.15 -20.81 -9.03
CA ASP A 9 21.89 -20.77 -10.32
C ASP A 9 20.96 -20.70 -11.55
N ASN A 10 19.92 -19.87 -11.51
CA ASN A 10 19.04 -19.70 -12.68
C ASN A 10 19.42 -18.42 -13.44
N PRO A 11 20.09 -18.53 -14.63
CA PRO A 11 20.55 -17.37 -15.39
C PRO A 11 19.42 -16.42 -15.82
N VAL A 12 18.20 -16.92 -15.98
CA VAL A 12 17.03 -16.09 -16.29
C VAL A 12 16.67 -15.18 -15.11
N LEU A 13 16.78 -15.67 -13.88
CA LEU A 13 16.52 -14.87 -12.68
C LEU A 13 17.61 -13.82 -12.45
N ASP A 14 18.85 -14.13 -12.79
CA ASP A 14 19.96 -13.17 -12.73
C ASP A 14 19.81 -12.07 -13.78
N GLU A 15 19.44 -12.42 -15.02
CA GLU A 15 19.12 -11.44 -16.05
C GLU A 15 17.95 -10.53 -15.64
N LEU A 16 16.88 -11.11 -15.07
CA LEU A 16 15.75 -10.33 -14.57
C LEU A 16 16.15 -9.42 -13.40
N ALA A 17 16.96 -9.92 -12.47
CA ALA A 17 17.49 -9.13 -11.36
C ALA A 17 18.31 -7.95 -11.87
N GLN A 18 19.15 -8.15 -12.89
CA GLN A 18 19.92 -7.07 -13.49
C GLN A 18 19.02 -6.03 -14.16
N LYS A 19 18.03 -6.45 -14.95
CA LYS A 19 17.04 -5.52 -15.56
C LYS A 19 16.28 -4.71 -14.50
N LEU A 20 15.91 -5.32 -13.39
CA LEU A 20 15.31 -4.62 -12.26
C LEU A 20 16.28 -3.64 -11.59
N MET A 21 17.58 -4.01 -11.52
CA MET A 21 18.61 -3.15 -10.96
C MET A 21 18.84 -1.91 -11.83
N ASP A 22 18.83 -2.07 -13.14
CA ASP A 22 19.05 -0.98 -14.11
C ASP A 22 17.84 -0.03 -14.21
N SER A 23 16.67 -0.48 -13.73
CA SER A 23 15.43 0.30 -13.76
C SER A 23 15.21 1.05 -12.44
N ASP A 24 14.81 2.32 -12.49
CA ASP A 24 14.47 3.11 -11.30
C ASP A 24 13.04 2.90 -10.81
N VAL A 25 12.14 2.55 -11.72
CA VAL A 25 10.71 2.34 -11.43
C VAL A 25 10.22 1.08 -12.12
N TRP A 26 9.51 0.25 -11.37
CA TRP A 26 8.90 -0.97 -11.88
C TRP A 26 7.39 -0.80 -12.03
N VAL A 27 6.84 -1.36 -13.07
CA VAL A 27 5.39 -1.40 -13.28
C VAL A 27 4.94 -2.85 -13.29
N PHE A 28 4.21 -3.24 -12.25
CA PHE A 28 3.57 -4.56 -12.16
C PHE A 28 2.15 -4.46 -12.69
N ALA A 29 1.91 -5.03 -13.87
CA ALA A 29 0.60 -5.09 -14.49
C ALA A 29 0.12 -6.54 -14.58
N ALA A 30 -0.93 -6.86 -13.84
CA ALA A 30 -1.49 -8.21 -13.80
C ALA A 30 -3.00 -8.18 -13.57
N PRO A 31 -3.75 -9.14 -14.17
CA PRO A 31 -5.16 -9.30 -13.84
C PRO A 31 -5.32 -9.89 -12.44
N THR A 32 -6.46 -9.58 -11.82
CA THR A 32 -6.91 -10.26 -10.60
C THR A 32 -7.78 -11.44 -10.97
N TYR A 33 -7.39 -12.64 -10.53
CA TYR A 33 -8.16 -13.87 -10.66
C TYR A 33 -8.52 -14.38 -9.27
N TRP A 34 -9.82 -14.68 -9.05
CA TRP A 34 -10.29 -15.18 -7.75
C TRP A 34 -9.84 -14.33 -6.54
N ARG A 35 -9.82 -13.01 -6.72
CA ARG A 35 -9.31 -12.00 -5.76
C ARG A 35 -7.80 -12.03 -5.53
N GLU A 36 -7.07 -12.91 -6.18
CA GLU A 36 -5.63 -13.12 -6.00
C GLU A 36 -4.81 -12.63 -7.20
N LEU A 37 -3.53 -12.49 -6.97
CA LEU A 37 -2.54 -12.17 -7.99
C LEU A 37 -2.45 -13.31 -9.01
N SER A 38 -2.22 -12.96 -10.28
CA SER A 38 -2.01 -13.99 -11.31
C SER A 38 -0.84 -14.91 -10.93
N GLY A 39 -1.01 -16.22 -11.17
CA GLY A 39 -0.01 -17.23 -10.82
C GLY A 39 1.38 -16.95 -11.40
N VAL A 40 1.44 -16.38 -12.62
CA VAL A 40 2.72 -15.99 -13.26
C VAL A 40 3.46 -14.94 -12.46
N LEU A 41 2.78 -13.85 -12.04
CA LEU A 41 3.41 -12.79 -11.26
C LEU A 41 3.73 -13.25 -9.84
N LYS A 42 2.88 -14.10 -9.25
CA LYS A 42 3.16 -14.69 -7.96
C LYS A 42 4.40 -15.59 -8.03
N ASN A 43 4.49 -16.48 -9.01
CA ASN A 43 5.65 -17.33 -9.23
C ASN A 43 6.94 -16.51 -9.44
N PHE A 44 6.87 -15.42 -10.21
CA PHE A 44 7.98 -14.48 -10.34
C PHE A 44 8.45 -13.94 -8.98
N PHE A 45 7.55 -13.52 -8.12
CA PHE A 45 7.91 -13.03 -6.78
C PHE A 45 8.51 -14.12 -5.89
N ASP A 46 7.96 -15.32 -5.95
CA ASP A 46 8.46 -16.45 -5.16
C ASP A 46 9.88 -16.86 -5.62
N CYS A 47 10.13 -16.90 -6.93
CA CYS A 47 11.44 -17.19 -7.50
C CYS A 47 12.47 -16.07 -7.21
N MET A 48 12.04 -14.81 -7.27
CA MET A 48 12.91 -13.65 -7.02
C MET A 48 13.15 -13.36 -5.54
N ARG A 49 12.49 -14.08 -4.62
CA ARG A 49 12.61 -13.85 -3.17
C ARG A 49 14.06 -13.78 -2.66
N PRO A 50 14.98 -14.68 -3.05
CA PRO A 50 16.39 -14.61 -2.60
C PRO A 50 17.12 -13.36 -3.06
N LYS A 51 16.65 -12.72 -4.16
CA LYS A 51 17.22 -11.47 -4.69
C LYS A 51 16.57 -10.23 -4.05
N PHE A 52 15.30 -10.35 -3.59
CA PHE A 52 14.57 -9.23 -2.98
C PHE A 52 14.93 -9.00 -1.53
N VAL A 53 15.19 -10.08 -0.77
CA VAL A 53 15.40 -10.00 0.69
C VAL A 53 16.54 -10.92 1.12
N TYR A 54 17.27 -10.50 2.15
CA TYR A 54 18.22 -11.33 2.86
C TYR A 54 17.67 -11.73 4.22
N PHE A 55 18.09 -12.87 4.76
CA PHE A 55 17.71 -13.34 6.07
C PHE A 55 18.86 -13.16 7.05
N LYS A 56 18.58 -12.59 8.21
CA LYS A 56 19.50 -12.60 9.34
C LYS A 56 19.49 -13.97 10.03
N GLN A 57 20.50 -14.22 10.86
CA GLN A 57 20.57 -15.47 11.65
C GLN A 57 19.37 -15.67 12.60
N ASN A 58 18.75 -14.59 13.06
CA ASN A 58 17.54 -14.63 13.89
C ASN A 58 16.23 -14.80 13.10
N GLY A 59 16.29 -14.98 11.77
CA GLY A 59 15.13 -15.14 10.90
C GLY A 59 14.51 -13.84 10.39
N ASP A 60 14.95 -12.67 10.84
CA ASP A 60 14.45 -11.37 10.33
C ASP A 60 14.84 -11.17 8.87
N THR A 61 13.94 -10.58 8.11
CA THR A 61 14.21 -10.17 6.72
C THR A 61 14.75 -8.76 6.65
N ILE A 62 15.81 -8.57 5.85
CA ILE A 62 16.34 -7.26 5.49
C ILE A 62 16.18 -7.04 3.98
N PRO A 63 15.87 -5.78 3.56
CA PRO A 63 15.84 -5.44 2.15
C PRO A 63 17.16 -5.80 1.44
N GLY A 64 17.01 -6.39 0.25
CA GLY A 64 18.13 -6.68 -0.65
C GLY A 64 18.62 -5.42 -1.40
N PRO A 65 19.28 -5.59 -2.56
CA PRO A 65 19.92 -4.51 -3.30
C PRO A 65 18.94 -3.52 -3.94
N PHE A 66 17.64 -3.83 -3.97
CA PHE A 66 16.62 -3.02 -4.63
C PHE A 66 16.02 -1.92 -3.73
N LYS A 67 16.52 -1.75 -2.53
CA LYS A 67 16.08 -0.71 -1.60
C LYS A 67 16.03 0.67 -2.26
N ASN A 68 14.97 1.44 -1.97
CA ASN A 68 14.72 2.79 -2.47
C ASN A 68 14.33 2.90 -3.96
N LYS A 69 14.19 1.80 -4.71
CA LYS A 69 13.53 1.82 -6.01
C LYS A 69 12.03 2.06 -5.85
N HIS A 70 11.34 2.32 -6.94
CA HIS A 70 9.92 2.65 -6.90
C HIS A 70 9.10 1.64 -7.71
N TYR A 71 7.82 1.48 -7.35
CA TYR A 71 6.91 0.65 -8.13
C TYR A 71 5.51 1.24 -8.25
N LEU A 72 4.86 0.91 -9.36
CA LEU A 72 3.46 1.17 -9.66
C LEU A 72 2.77 -0.16 -9.90
N SER A 73 1.63 -0.40 -9.27
CA SER A 73 0.82 -1.59 -9.48
C SER A 73 -0.38 -1.26 -10.36
N ILE A 74 -0.65 -2.10 -11.33
CA ILE A 74 -1.83 -2.02 -12.20
C ILE A 74 -2.54 -3.37 -12.13
N SER A 75 -3.83 -3.35 -11.81
CA SER A 75 -4.63 -4.58 -11.86
C SER A 75 -5.93 -4.35 -12.61
N SER A 76 -6.39 -5.38 -13.29
CA SER A 76 -7.67 -5.43 -13.97
C SER A 76 -8.58 -6.49 -13.38
N CYS A 77 -9.89 -6.23 -13.38
CA CYS A 77 -10.90 -7.19 -12.96
C CYS A 77 -12.17 -7.06 -13.80
N TYR A 78 -12.93 -8.13 -13.86
CA TYR A 78 -14.19 -8.17 -14.64
C TYR A 78 -15.35 -7.48 -13.93
N VAL A 79 -15.32 -7.39 -12.60
CA VAL A 79 -16.39 -6.80 -11.80
C VAL A 79 -16.57 -5.32 -12.05
N SER A 80 -17.76 -4.80 -11.81
CA SER A 80 -18.06 -3.37 -11.95
C SER A 80 -17.25 -2.51 -10.97
N THR A 81 -17.17 -1.22 -11.25
CA THR A 81 -16.47 -0.25 -10.36
C THR A 81 -17.08 -0.24 -8.96
N LEU A 82 -18.42 -0.27 -8.87
CA LEU A 82 -19.13 -0.25 -7.58
C LEU A 82 -18.91 -1.56 -6.81
N GLU A 83 -19.01 -2.68 -7.49
CA GLU A 83 -18.79 -3.99 -6.89
C GLU A 83 -17.35 -4.14 -6.37
N ASN A 84 -16.34 -3.77 -7.18
CA ASN A 84 -14.95 -3.79 -6.73
C ASN A 84 -14.72 -2.86 -5.53
N PHE A 85 -15.41 -1.72 -5.51
CA PHE A 85 -15.33 -0.78 -4.41
C PHE A 85 -15.89 -1.36 -3.10
N VAL A 86 -17.04 -2.05 -3.16
CA VAL A 86 -17.70 -2.63 -1.97
C VAL A 86 -17.00 -3.90 -1.52
N THR A 87 -16.62 -4.77 -2.46
CA THR A 87 -16.09 -6.11 -2.16
C THR A 87 -14.56 -6.18 -2.11
N GLY A 88 -13.84 -5.19 -2.63
CA GLY A 88 -12.39 -5.15 -2.65
C GLY A 88 -11.75 -6.28 -3.47
N VAL A 89 -12.35 -6.67 -4.60
CA VAL A 89 -11.88 -7.81 -5.42
C VAL A 89 -10.40 -7.70 -5.80
N THR A 90 -9.89 -6.50 -6.07
CA THR A 90 -8.49 -6.27 -6.44
C THR A 90 -7.56 -6.07 -5.25
N ASP A 91 -8.10 -5.96 -4.02
CA ASP A 91 -7.32 -5.56 -2.84
C ASP A 91 -6.24 -6.58 -2.46
N ASP A 92 -6.56 -7.86 -2.51
CA ASP A 92 -5.62 -8.90 -2.09
C ASP A 92 -4.46 -9.04 -3.08
N SER A 93 -4.72 -8.84 -4.39
CA SER A 93 -3.65 -8.72 -5.39
C SER A 93 -2.69 -7.58 -5.07
N PHE A 94 -3.20 -6.39 -4.75
CA PHE A 94 -2.35 -5.25 -4.37
C PHE A 94 -1.63 -5.47 -3.04
N LYS A 95 -2.29 -6.07 -2.04
CA LYS A 95 -1.66 -6.40 -0.76
C LYS A 95 -0.49 -7.36 -0.93
N THR A 96 -0.62 -8.35 -1.82
CA THR A 96 0.45 -9.31 -2.11
C THR A 96 1.66 -8.61 -2.73
N ILE A 97 1.45 -7.75 -3.75
CA ILE A 97 2.53 -6.93 -4.32
C ILE A 97 3.16 -6.03 -3.25
N ASP A 98 2.34 -5.34 -2.46
CA ASP A 98 2.79 -4.43 -1.42
C ASP A 98 3.65 -5.13 -0.34
N ARG A 99 3.28 -6.35 0.07
CA ARG A 99 4.05 -7.15 1.03
C ARG A 99 5.45 -7.47 0.50
N VAL A 100 5.52 -7.96 -0.75
CA VAL A 100 6.79 -8.31 -1.38
C VAL A 100 7.68 -7.08 -1.55
N MET A 101 7.12 -6.00 -2.11
CA MET A 101 7.87 -4.76 -2.37
C MET A 101 8.28 -4.04 -1.08
N SER A 102 7.43 -4.06 -0.06
CA SER A 102 7.76 -3.51 1.26
C SER A 102 8.90 -4.28 1.91
N ALA A 103 8.89 -5.61 1.84
CA ALA A 103 10.00 -6.44 2.33
C ALA A 103 11.30 -6.14 1.59
N ALA A 104 11.24 -5.92 0.28
CA ALA A 104 12.38 -5.54 -0.56
C ALA A 104 12.83 -4.06 -0.38
N GLY A 105 12.11 -3.27 0.43
CA GLY A 105 12.41 -1.84 0.63
C GLY A 105 12.10 -0.97 -0.57
N VAL A 106 11.23 -1.42 -1.48
CA VAL A 106 10.83 -0.70 -2.70
C VAL A 106 9.62 0.18 -2.42
N ILE A 107 9.65 1.43 -2.86
CA ILE A 107 8.71 2.48 -2.50
C ILE A 107 7.53 2.54 -3.47
N LYS A 108 6.31 2.49 -2.94
CA LYS A 108 5.08 2.57 -3.73
C LYS A 108 4.83 3.95 -4.31
N VAL A 109 4.61 4.03 -5.62
CA VAL A 109 4.18 5.25 -6.31
C VAL A 109 2.66 5.38 -6.31
N GLY A 110 1.97 4.28 -6.53
CA GLY A 110 0.51 4.23 -6.56
C GLY A 110 -0.04 2.91 -7.09
N GLU A 111 -1.36 2.89 -7.22
CA GLU A 111 -2.14 1.76 -7.75
C GLU A 111 -3.12 2.25 -8.80
N ILE A 112 -3.32 1.45 -9.83
CA ILE A 112 -4.32 1.69 -10.86
C ILE A 112 -5.18 0.44 -10.99
N VAL A 113 -6.50 0.60 -10.87
CA VAL A 113 -7.47 -0.47 -11.12
C VAL A 113 -8.19 -0.20 -12.43
N LEU A 114 -8.30 -1.22 -13.28
CA LEU A 114 -9.15 -1.25 -14.45
C LEU A 114 -10.30 -2.23 -14.21
N PRO A 115 -11.46 -1.78 -13.69
CA PRO A 115 -12.63 -2.61 -13.48
C PRO A 115 -13.44 -2.77 -14.77
N ASN A 116 -14.44 -3.65 -14.74
CA ASN A 116 -15.39 -3.87 -15.83
C ASN A 116 -14.71 -4.22 -17.16
N THR A 117 -13.73 -5.15 -17.09
CA THR A 117 -12.94 -5.52 -18.29
C THR A 117 -13.63 -6.52 -19.19
N PHE A 118 -14.76 -7.10 -18.76
CA PHE A 118 -15.51 -8.04 -19.58
C PHE A 118 -16.06 -7.36 -20.84
N GLY A 119 -15.66 -7.85 -22.01
CA GLY A 119 -16.05 -7.27 -23.31
C GLY A 119 -15.46 -5.89 -23.62
N MET A 120 -14.52 -5.36 -22.80
CA MET A 120 -13.91 -4.07 -23.00
C MET A 120 -13.03 -4.07 -24.27
N LYS A 121 -13.39 -3.25 -25.25
CA LYS A 121 -12.60 -3.07 -26.50
C LYS A 121 -11.59 -1.92 -26.39
N THR A 122 -11.87 -0.91 -25.57
CA THR A 122 -11.01 0.29 -25.41
C THR A 122 -10.93 0.70 -23.95
N ILE A 123 -9.73 1.17 -23.57
CA ILE A 123 -9.52 1.68 -22.20
C ILE A 123 -10.25 3.02 -22.04
N PRO A 124 -11.05 3.22 -20.97
CA PRO A 124 -11.76 4.46 -20.70
C PRO A 124 -10.82 5.66 -20.61
N TYR A 125 -11.25 6.81 -21.11
CA TYR A 125 -10.44 8.04 -21.14
C TYR A 125 -9.92 8.47 -19.76
N ASN A 126 -10.75 8.38 -18.72
CA ASN A 126 -10.36 8.69 -17.34
C ASN A 126 -9.19 7.80 -16.84
N LYS A 127 -9.15 6.54 -17.24
CA LYS A 127 -8.05 5.62 -16.89
C LYS A 127 -6.79 5.93 -17.68
N LYS A 128 -6.90 6.29 -18.96
CA LYS A 128 -5.77 6.79 -19.76
C LYS A 128 -5.16 8.05 -19.14
N LYS A 129 -6.00 9.02 -18.74
CA LYS A 129 -5.56 10.25 -18.07
C LYS A 129 -4.87 9.94 -16.71
N LEU A 130 -5.38 8.96 -15.97
CA LEU A 130 -4.76 8.51 -14.72
C LEU A 130 -3.37 7.91 -14.97
N CYS A 131 -3.23 7.04 -15.97
CA CYS A 131 -1.93 6.49 -16.37
C CYS A 131 -0.94 7.60 -16.77
N GLN A 132 -1.37 8.58 -17.56
CA GLN A 132 -0.54 9.73 -17.92
C GLN A 132 -0.09 10.55 -16.69
N LYS A 133 -0.99 10.73 -15.71
CA LYS A 133 -0.65 11.40 -14.45
C LYS A 133 0.44 10.64 -13.68
N TYR A 134 0.34 9.31 -13.60
CA TYR A 134 1.37 8.50 -12.96
C TYR A 134 2.67 8.48 -13.76
N ALA A 135 2.61 8.42 -15.09
CA ALA A 135 3.80 8.51 -15.94
C ALA A 135 4.57 9.82 -15.69
N LYS A 136 3.88 10.96 -15.67
CA LYS A 136 4.49 12.27 -15.32
C LYS A 136 5.05 12.26 -13.89
N LYS A 137 4.35 11.64 -12.94
CA LYS A 137 4.82 11.55 -11.55
C LYS A 137 6.09 10.71 -11.41
N ILE A 138 6.22 9.67 -12.21
CA ILE A 138 7.39 8.79 -12.24
C ILE A 138 8.58 9.49 -12.88
N SER A 139 8.39 10.17 -14.02
CA SER A 139 9.48 10.82 -14.78
C SER A 139 10.17 11.97 -14.01
N VAL A 140 9.47 12.60 -13.06
CA VAL A 140 9.99 13.73 -12.25
C VAL A 140 10.57 13.28 -10.91
N ARG A 141 10.37 12.00 -10.52
CA ARG A 141 10.80 11.54 -9.19
C ARG A 141 12.30 11.33 -9.12
N LYS A 142 12.99 12.18 -8.38
CA LYS A 142 14.32 11.89 -7.85
C LYS A 142 14.20 10.79 -6.78
N ARG A 143 15.20 9.88 -6.71
CA ARG A 143 15.36 8.94 -5.58
C ARG A 143 15.23 9.71 -4.27
N LYS A 144 14.18 9.48 -3.53
CA LYS A 144 13.95 10.13 -2.24
C LYS A 144 13.73 9.04 -1.21
N ASP A 145 14.65 8.98 -0.27
CA ASP A 145 14.49 8.16 0.93
C ASP A 145 13.21 8.62 1.64
N ASP A 146 12.32 7.69 1.94
CA ASP A 146 11.07 7.98 2.62
C ASP A 146 11.41 8.24 4.09
N SER A 147 11.74 9.50 4.41
CA SER A 147 12.25 9.85 5.74
C SER A 147 11.19 9.51 6.80
N THR A 148 11.50 8.53 7.62
CA THR A 148 10.73 8.10 8.79
C THR A 148 10.33 9.29 9.66
N VAL A 149 11.22 10.28 9.78
CA VAL A 149 11.00 11.55 10.51
C VAL A 149 9.78 12.32 9.99
N LYS A 150 9.60 12.41 8.66
CA LYS A 150 8.42 13.08 8.09
C LYS A 150 7.11 12.40 8.48
N ARG A 151 7.10 11.07 8.55
CA ARG A 151 5.93 10.29 8.98
C ARG A 151 5.62 10.52 10.45
N TYR A 152 6.63 10.58 11.32
CA TYR A 152 6.44 10.88 12.73
C TYR A 152 5.91 12.31 12.94
N ILE A 153 6.42 13.29 12.21
CA ILE A 153 5.90 14.65 12.26
C ILE A 153 4.43 14.70 11.82
N GLN A 154 4.08 14.04 10.73
CA GLN A 154 2.69 13.96 10.26
C GLN A 154 1.77 13.27 11.29
N LEU A 155 2.24 12.18 11.90
CA LEU A 155 1.51 11.46 12.95
C LEU A 155 1.30 12.35 14.17
N PHE A 156 2.33 13.08 14.61
CA PHE A 156 2.24 14.01 15.73
C PHE A 156 1.17 15.08 15.50
N PHE A 157 1.19 15.75 14.35
CA PHE A 157 0.19 16.77 14.02
C PHE A 157 -1.23 16.18 13.93
N MET A 158 -1.37 14.99 13.39
CA MET A 158 -2.68 14.30 13.34
C MET A 158 -3.21 14.02 14.74
N ILE A 159 -2.38 13.50 15.64
CA ILE A 159 -2.76 13.22 17.03
C ILE A 159 -3.08 14.54 17.77
N ALA A 160 -2.28 15.57 17.58
CA ALA A 160 -2.46 16.88 18.22
C ALA A 160 -3.80 17.51 17.81
N ILE A 161 -4.14 17.49 16.53
CA ILE A 161 -5.44 18.00 16.02
C ILE A 161 -6.60 17.19 16.62
N MET A 162 -6.47 15.87 16.65
CA MET A 162 -7.51 15.01 17.23
C MET A 162 -7.71 15.27 18.73
N ALA A 163 -6.62 15.42 19.48
CA ALA A 163 -6.69 15.74 20.90
C ALA A 163 -7.38 17.10 21.12
N LEU A 164 -7.06 18.11 20.31
CA LEU A 164 -7.66 19.43 20.36
C LEU A 164 -9.18 19.40 20.08
N ILE A 165 -9.61 18.64 19.06
CA ILE A 165 -11.03 18.44 18.76
C ILE A 165 -11.74 17.73 19.93
N THR A 166 -11.11 16.69 20.49
CA THR A 166 -11.64 15.93 21.63
C THR A 166 -11.82 16.84 22.84
N MET A 167 -10.83 17.67 23.16
CA MET A 167 -10.92 18.65 24.24
C MET A 167 -12.04 19.67 23.98
N GLY A 168 -12.16 20.16 22.74
CA GLY A 168 -13.24 21.09 22.35
C GLY A 168 -14.64 20.50 22.53
N ILE A 169 -14.81 19.20 22.26
CA ILE A 169 -16.09 18.50 22.50
C ILE A 169 -16.32 18.26 24.00
N GLN A 170 -15.25 18.00 24.75
CA GLN A 170 -15.34 17.72 26.18
C GLN A 170 -15.64 18.96 27.02
N LEU A 171 -15.24 20.17 26.58
CA LEU A 171 -15.50 21.43 27.31
C LEU A 171 -16.97 21.63 27.69
N PRO A 172 -17.96 21.53 26.79
CA PRO A 172 -19.36 21.65 27.18
C PRO A 172 -19.85 20.45 28.01
N LEU A 173 -19.29 19.25 27.85
CA LEU A 173 -19.64 18.08 28.64
C LEU A 173 -19.11 18.16 30.09
N SER A 174 -18.02 18.86 30.33
CA SER A 174 -17.43 18.97 31.66
C SER A 174 -18.38 19.60 32.68
N GLY A 175 -19.28 20.48 32.24
CA GLY A 175 -20.34 21.04 33.07
C GLY A 175 -21.35 19.99 33.58
N TRP A 176 -21.53 18.90 32.89
CA TRP A 176 -22.41 17.77 33.23
C TRP A 176 -21.71 16.67 34.01
N ILE A 177 -20.43 16.45 33.72
CA ILE A 177 -19.60 15.34 34.29
C ILE A 177 -19.03 15.76 35.66
N GLY A 178 -18.98 17.05 35.94
CA GLY A 178 -18.39 17.58 37.17
C GLY A 178 -16.88 17.39 37.21
N ASN A 179 -16.27 17.61 38.39
CA ASN A 179 -14.82 17.62 38.56
C ASN A 179 -14.20 16.26 38.86
N ASN A 180 -14.90 15.16 38.48
CA ASN A 180 -14.41 13.80 38.70
C ASN A 180 -13.38 13.42 37.64
N PHE A 181 -12.11 13.22 38.07
CA PHE A 181 -11.01 12.87 37.19
C PHE A 181 -11.27 11.62 36.33
N TRP A 182 -11.81 10.56 36.93
CA TRP A 182 -12.05 9.29 36.21
C TRP A 182 -13.15 9.39 35.15
N LEU A 183 -14.20 10.14 35.44
CA LEU A 183 -15.28 10.38 34.44
C LEU A 183 -14.77 11.26 33.29
N ASN A 184 -13.97 12.28 33.58
CA ASN A 184 -13.36 13.11 32.55
C ASN A 184 -12.35 12.32 31.70
N TYR A 185 -11.55 11.45 32.30
CA TYR A 185 -10.64 10.56 31.56
C TYR A 185 -11.41 9.57 30.66
N ALA A 186 -12.43 8.92 31.19
CA ALA A 186 -13.24 7.98 30.43
C ALA A 186 -13.95 8.65 29.25
N SER A 187 -14.57 9.82 29.47
CA SER A 187 -15.22 10.59 28.40
C SER A 187 -14.23 11.03 27.31
N PHE A 188 -13.04 11.52 27.70
CA PHE A 188 -11.98 11.88 26.75
C PHE A 188 -11.59 10.67 25.90
N THR A 189 -11.33 9.54 26.54
CA THR A 189 -10.87 8.32 25.86
C THR A 189 -11.92 7.80 24.87
N ILE A 190 -13.20 7.82 25.24
CA ILE A 190 -14.30 7.36 24.37
C ILE A 190 -14.43 8.30 23.16
N ILE A 191 -14.47 9.63 23.37
CA ILE A 191 -14.60 10.60 22.28
C ILE A 191 -13.40 10.49 21.33
N PHE A 192 -12.19 10.43 21.86
CA PHE A 192 -10.97 10.28 21.08
C PHE A 192 -10.98 8.99 20.25
N PHE A 193 -11.38 7.88 20.85
CA PHE A 193 -11.48 6.59 20.15
C PHE A 193 -12.49 6.62 19.00
N VAL A 194 -13.68 7.20 19.23
CA VAL A 194 -14.72 7.33 18.18
C VAL A 194 -14.21 8.19 17.02
N LEU A 195 -13.57 9.32 17.32
CA LEU A 195 -12.99 10.19 16.28
C LEU A 195 -11.89 9.46 15.50
N LEU A 196 -11.01 8.73 16.18
CA LEU A 196 -9.95 7.95 15.55
C LEU A 196 -10.55 6.86 14.65
N ALA A 197 -11.56 6.13 15.12
CA ALA A 197 -12.26 5.11 14.34
C ALA A 197 -12.92 5.70 13.08
N CYS A 198 -13.58 6.84 13.20
CA CYS A 198 -14.15 7.57 12.06
C CYS A 198 -13.10 7.98 11.04
N ILE A 199 -11.96 8.52 11.48
CA ILE A 199 -10.87 8.92 10.59
C ILE A 199 -10.27 7.70 9.89
N LEU A 200 -10.00 6.62 10.61
CA LEU A 200 -9.48 5.39 10.02
C LEU A 200 -10.45 4.80 9.00
N HIS A 201 -11.74 4.79 9.32
CA HIS A 201 -12.77 4.35 8.37
C HIS A 201 -12.81 5.23 7.13
N PHE A 202 -12.79 6.55 7.30
CA PHE A 202 -12.77 7.52 6.21
C PHE A 202 -11.52 7.40 5.34
N VAL A 203 -10.34 7.25 5.94
CA VAL A 203 -9.07 7.06 5.21
C VAL A 203 -9.12 5.76 4.41
N THR A 204 -9.64 4.69 4.99
CA THR A 204 -9.83 3.41 4.29
C THR A 204 -10.80 3.57 3.13
N PHE A 205 -11.94 4.24 3.36
CA PHE A 205 -12.94 4.54 2.34
C PHE A 205 -12.36 5.35 1.18
N VAL A 206 -11.62 6.43 1.47
CA VAL A 206 -10.97 7.27 0.44
C VAL A 206 -9.88 6.51 -0.31
N LYS A 207 -9.16 5.62 0.37
CA LYS A 207 -8.15 4.76 -0.27
C LYS A 207 -8.81 3.80 -1.26
N HIS A 208 -9.94 3.18 -0.90
CA HIS A 208 -10.72 2.34 -1.80
C HIS A 208 -11.28 3.14 -3.00
N ARG A 209 -11.78 4.35 -2.76
CA ARG A 209 -12.33 5.19 -3.84
C ARG A 209 -11.28 5.66 -4.85
N ARG A 210 -10.01 5.69 -4.49
CA ARG A 210 -8.91 6.08 -5.38
C ARG A 210 -8.31 4.90 -6.16
N ARG A 211 -8.64 3.68 -5.76
CA ARG A 211 -8.32 2.44 -6.46
C ARG A 211 -9.38 2.15 -7.50
#